data_6c53398ba173346b02f0958a4766676d
#
_entry.id   6c53398ba173346b02f0958a4766676d
#
_cell.length_a   1.000
_cell.length_b   1.000
_cell.length_c   1.000
_cell.angle_alpha   90.00
_cell.angle_beta   90.00
_cell.angle_gamma   90.00
#
_symmetry.space_group_name_H-M   'P 1'
#
loop_
_entity.id
_entity.type
_entity.pdbx_description
1 polymer ?
#
loop_
_entity_poly.entity_id
_entity_poly.type
_entity_poly.pdbx_seq_one_letter_code
_entity_poly.pdbx_strand_id
1 'polypeptide(L)'
;MRTTVLIIVLAFAFASARSEETRTEITRATTPADDSKPNSDAVPDAYAINGQFDRVVVLRFKYQTDLLAGLEKMVKQEKIRNGVILSGIGSLRNYHFHVISNRSFPSKNVLVRDPTAPADLVGMNGYIIEGRVHAHMTLSNADKAFGGHLEAGTEVFTFVVVTIGVLNDKADLSKVDDKTYR
;
A
#
# COMPACT_ATOMS: atom_id res chain seq x y z
N MET A 1 35.95 34.78 -52.25
CA MET A 1 35.88 33.46 -51.60
C MET A 1 34.85 33.51 -50.45
N ARG A 2 33.70 32.88 -50.61
CA ARG A 2 32.69 32.83 -49.57
C ARG A 2 32.79 31.46 -48.87
N THR A 3 33.18 31.46 -47.61
CA THR A 3 33.32 30.25 -46.78
C THR A 3 31.95 29.89 -46.23
N THR A 4 31.36 28.79 -46.69
CA THR A 4 30.12 28.26 -46.17
C THR A 4 30.42 27.41 -44.95
N VAL A 5 29.95 27.82 -43.77
CA VAL A 5 30.03 27.03 -42.53
C VAL A 5 28.85 26.10 -42.48
N LEU A 6 29.10 24.79 -42.56
CA LEU A 6 28.10 23.74 -42.39
C LEU A 6 27.91 23.43 -40.88
N ILE A 7 26.77 23.84 -40.32
CA ILE A 7 26.41 23.49 -38.94
C ILE A 7 25.70 22.13 -38.97
N ILE A 8 26.39 21.10 -38.48
CA ILE A 8 25.79 19.79 -38.28
C ILE A 8 25.08 19.79 -36.91
N VAL A 9 23.75 19.80 -36.89
CA VAL A 9 22.96 19.62 -35.71
C VAL A 9 22.82 18.11 -35.45
N LEU A 10 23.55 17.60 -34.47
CA LEU A 10 23.37 16.22 -33.97
C LEU A 10 22.10 16.18 -33.09
N ALA A 11 21.01 15.64 -33.63
CA ALA A 11 19.83 15.32 -32.84
C ALA A 11 20.11 14.04 -32.04
N PHE A 12 20.36 14.15 -30.75
CA PHE A 12 20.35 13.01 -29.86
C PHE A 12 18.88 12.60 -29.59
N ALA A 13 18.45 11.54 -30.23
CA ALA A 13 17.21 10.86 -29.85
C ALA A 13 17.44 10.16 -28.49
N PHE A 14 17.00 10.76 -27.40
CA PHE A 14 16.86 10.05 -26.13
C PHE A 14 15.71 9.06 -26.29
N ALA A 15 16.02 7.81 -26.51
CA ALA A 15 15.07 6.72 -26.32
C ALA A 15 14.78 6.65 -24.81
N SER A 16 13.68 7.25 -24.37
CA SER A 16 13.14 7.02 -23.05
C SER A 16 12.76 5.54 -22.99
N ALA A 17 13.58 4.74 -22.32
CA ALA A 17 13.15 3.40 -21.92
C ALA A 17 11.95 3.60 -20.97
N ARG A 18 10.73 3.48 -21.50
CA ARG A 18 9.53 3.35 -20.69
C ARG A 18 9.69 2.02 -19.94
N SER A 19 9.89 2.09 -18.63
CA SER A 19 9.69 0.92 -17.81
C SER A 19 8.19 0.64 -17.83
N GLU A 20 7.84 -0.56 -18.21
CA GLU A 20 6.45 -0.97 -18.24
C GLU A 20 6.01 -1.35 -16.82
N GLU A 21 4.83 -0.86 -16.44
CA GLU A 21 4.11 -1.35 -15.26
C GLU A 21 3.96 -2.87 -15.38
N THR A 22 4.47 -3.61 -14.43
CA THR A 22 4.34 -5.06 -14.40
C THR A 22 3.10 -5.46 -13.59
N ARG A 23 2.36 -6.44 -14.11
CA ARG A 23 1.20 -7.05 -13.43
C ARG A 23 1.41 -8.55 -13.34
N THR A 24 1.42 -9.06 -12.12
CA THR A 24 1.60 -10.49 -11.86
C THR A 24 0.44 -11.00 -11.00
N GLU A 25 -0.33 -11.96 -11.54
CA GLU A 25 -1.36 -12.63 -10.75
C GLU A 25 -0.70 -13.68 -9.84
N ILE A 26 -1.06 -13.62 -8.57
CA ILE A 26 -0.70 -14.64 -7.58
C ILE A 26 -1.96 -15.23 -6.96
N THR A 27 -1.97 -16.56 -6.81
CA THR A 27 -2.99 -17.22 -6.01
C THR A 27 -2.47 -17.34 -4.59
N ARG A 28 -3.23 -16.81 -3.64
CA ARG A 28 -2.90 -17.02 -2.23
C ARG A 28 -3.02 -18.49 -1.92
N ALA A 29 -1.97 -19.09 -1.38
CA ALA A 29 -2.02 -20.46 -0.93
C ALA A 29 -3.02 -20.56 0.24
N THR A 30 -4.19 -21.14 -0.05
CA THR A 30 -5.19 -21.54 0.93
C THR A 30 -5.21 -23.06 0.98
N THR A 31 -5.60 -23.62 2.13
CA THR A 31 -5.85 -25.07 2.17
C THR A 31 -7.19 -25.38 1.50
N PRO A 32 -7.40 -26.56 0.92
CA PRO A 32 -8.70 -26.96 0.40
C PRO A 32 -9.83 -26.84 1.44
N ALA A 33 -9.52 -27.05 2.71
CA ALA A 33 -10.46 -26.86 3.81
C ALA A 33 -10.87 -25.38 4.01
N ASP A 34 -9.92 -24.43 3.81
CA ASP A 34 -10.23 -23.01 3.88
C ASP A 34 -11.11 -22.56 2.72
N ASP A 35 -10.89 -23.13 1.53
CA ASP A 35 -11.63 -22.80 0.31
C ASP A 35 -13.05 -23.37 0.32
N SER A 36 -13.29 -24.46 1.04
CA SER A 36 -14.58 -25.14 1.11
C SER A 36 -15.49 -24.65 2.22
N LYS A 37 -15.01 -23.78 3.13
CA LYS A 37 -15.84 -23.27 4.24
C LYS A 37 -16.92 -22.33 3.72
N PRO A 38 -18.20 -22.67 3.84
CA PRO A 38 -19.28 -21.72 3.58
C PRO A 38 -19.31 -20.66 4.67
N ASN A 39 -20.02 -19.56 4.43
CA ASN A 39 -20.40 -18.66 5.50
C ASN A 39 -21.08 -19.45 6.62
N SER A 40 -20.70 -19.19 7.86
CA SER A 40 -21.26 -19.87 9.02
C SER A 40 -22.24 -18.95 9.74
N ASP A 41 -23.45 -19.45 10.02
CA ASP A 41 -24.42 -18.73 10.83
C ASP A 41 -23.93 -18.44 12.27
N ALA A 42 -22.84 -19.11 12.70
CA ALA A 42 -22.19 -18.86 13.98
C ALA A 42 -21.29 -17.60 13.95
N VAL A 43 -21.00 -17.07 12.76
CA VAL A 43 -20.25 -15.83 12.57
C VAL A 43 -21.23 -14.76 12.11
N PRO A 44 -21.40 -13.65 12.84
CA PRO A 44 -22.33 -12.61 12.43
C PRO A 44 -21.86 -11.93 11.15
N ASP A 45 -22.79 -11.51 10.29
CA ASP A 45 -22.50 -10.76 9.05
C ASP A 45 -21.76 -9.46 9.32
N ALA A 46 -21.97 -8.88 10.50
CA ALA A 46 -21.30 -7.69 10.97
C ALA A 46 -21.19 -7.67 12.49
N TYR A 47 -20.09 -7.14 12.98
CA TYR A 47 -19.90 -6.91 14.41
C TYR A 47 -19.12 -5.62 14.64
N ALA A 48 -19.26 -5.06 15.86
CA ALA A 48 -18.59 -3.84 16.26
C ALA A 48 -17.51 -4.12 17.30
N ILE A 49 -16.38 -3.48 17.15
CA ILE A 49 -15.32 -3.42 18.16
C ILE A 49 -15.27 -2.00 18.69
N ASN A 50 -15.52 -1.84 19.99
CA ASN A 50 -15.46 -0.54 20.64
C ASN A 50 -14.04 -0.26 21.14
N GLY A 51 -13.59 0.96 20.97
CA GLY A 51 -12.28 1.41 21.43
C GLY A 51 -12.23 2.92 21.52
N GLN A 52 -11.17 3.41 22.12
CA GLN A 52 -10.85 4.83 22.19
C GLN A 52 -9.39 5.00 21.78
N PHE A 53 -9.04 6.17 21.24
CA PHE A 53 -7.66 6.52 21.01
C PHE A 53 -7.00 6.98 22.31
N ASP A 54 -5.88 6.37 22.67
CA ASP A 54 -5.03 6.84 23.76
C ASP A 54 -4.18 8.04 23.31
N ARG A 55 -3.75 8.01 22.06
CA ARG A 55 -2.92 9.07 21.46
C ARG A 55 -2.99 9.04 19.94
N VAL A 56 -2.53 10.13 19.34
CA VAL A 56 -2.31 10.24 17.90
C VAL A 56 -0.81 10.36 17.65
N VAL A 57 -0.32 9.62 16.65
CA VAL A 57 1.08 9.67 16.23
C VAL A 57 1.14 10.14 14.79
N VAL A 58 1.97 11.14 14.52
CA VAL A 58 2.24 11.63 13.17
C VAL A 58 3.64 11.16 12.76
N LEU A 59 3.70 10.32 11.73
CA LEU A 59 4.94 9.74 11.21
C LEU A 59 5.32 10.46 9.93
N ARG A 60 6.60 10.81 9.78
CA ARG A 60 7.14 11.38 8.55
C ARG A 60 8.24 10.49 8.00
N PHE A 61 8.08 10.11 6.74
CA PHE A 61 9.04 9.31 5.99
C PHE A 61 9.78 10.19 4.97
N LYS A 62 11.09 10.03 4.90
CA LYS A 62 11.95 10.80 4.01
C LYS A 62 12.16 10.10 2.67
N TYR A 63 12.79 10.79 1.76
CA TYR A 63 13.24 10.30 0.45
C TYR A 63 13.90 8.91 0.52
N GLN A 64 13.54 8.04 -0.40
CA GLN A 64 14.00 6.64 -0.55
C GLN A 64 13.67 5.71 0.63
N THR A 65 12.81 6.09 1.55
CA THR A 65 12.29 5.15 2.53
C THR A 65 11.30 4.21 1.85
N ASP A 66 11.47 2.89 2.00
CA ASP A 66 10.41 1.93 1.72
C ASP A 66 9.26 2.19 2.70
N LEU A 67 8.08 2.50 2.17
CA LEU A 67 6.97 3.00 2.99
C LEU A 67 6.43 1.92 3.94
N LEU A 68 6.31 0.66 3.47
CA LEU A 68 5.83 -0.43 4.32
C LEU A 68 6.83 -0.75 5.43
N ALA A 69 8.09 -0.95 5.07
CA ALA A 69 9.14 -1.23 6.05
C ALA A 69 9.33 -0.07 7.04
N GLY A 70 9.18 1.16 6.57
CA GLY A 70 9.19 2.36 7.42
C GLY A 70 8.04 2.38 8.42
N LEU A 71 6.81 2.07 7.98
CA LEU A 71 5.64 1.96 8.84
C LEU A 71 5.83 0.85 9.90
N GLU A 72 6.23 -0.34 9.50
CA GLU A 72 6.47 -1.47 10.41
C GLU A 72 7.53 -1.14 11.47
N LYS A 73 8.62 -0.47 11.05
CA LYS A 73 9.65 0.01 11.97
C LYS A 73 9.09 0.98 13.01
N MET A 74 8.29 1.96 12.56
CA MET A 74 7.72 2.97 13.46
C MET A 74 6.65 2.38 14.38
N VAL A 75 5.80 1.48 13.88
CA VAL A 75 4.82 0.73 14.68
C VAL A 75 5.52 0.00 15.83
N LYS A 76 6.64 -0.65 15.54
CA LYS A 76 7.46 -1.34 16.57
C LYS A 76 8.10 -0.36 17.55
N GLN A 77 8.70 0.74 17.07
CA GLN A 77 9.35 1.75 17.91
C GLN A 77 8.37 2.45 18.84
N GLU A 78 7.21 2.81 18.32
CA GLU A 78 6.13 3.46 19.05
C GLU A 78 5.28 2.47 19.88
N LYS A 79 5.59 1.17 19.84
CA LYS A 79 4.88 0.10 20.56
C LYS A 79 3.37 0.12 20.29
N ILE A 80 3.00 0.35 19.03
CA ILE A 80 1.59 0.36 18.61
C ILE A 80 1.13 -1.08 18.43
N ARG A 81 0.30 -1.57 19.33
CA ARG A 81 -0.31 -2.88 19.20
C ARG A 81 -1.50 -2.84 18.25
N ASN A 82 -2.47 -1.97 18.54
CA ASN A 82 -3.65 -1.77 17.72
C ASN A 82 -3.80 -0.29 17.38
N GLY A 83 -4.19 0.01 16.15
CA GLY A 83 -4.35 1.39 15.70
C GLY A 83 -5.11 1.49 14.40
N VAL A 84 -5.54 2.70 14.09
CA VAL A 84 -6.22 3.06 12.84
C VAL A 84 -5.34 4.04 12.08
N ILE A 85 -5.03 3.76 10.82
CA ILE A 85 -4.41 4.73 9.93
C ILE A 85 -5.51 5.72 9.52
N LEU A 86 -5.43 6.94 10.06
CA LEU A 86 -6.42 7.98 9.87
C LEU A 86 -6.23 8.73 8.55
N SER A 87 -4.98 8.91 8.14
CA SER A 87 -4.61 9.54 6.88
C SER A 87 -3.18 9.21 6.48
N GLY A 88 -2.89 9.32 5.18
CA GLY A 88 -1.54 9.32 4.66
C GLY A 88 -1.51 10.10 3.36
N ILE A 89 -0.54 11.03 3.24
CA ILE A 89 -0.34 11.86 2.04
C ILE A 89 1.14 12.02 1.74
N GLY A 90 1.46 12.31 0.49
CA GLY A 90 2.83 12.57 0.07
C GLY A 90 3.09 12.20 -1.37
N SER A 91 4.35 11.96 -1.72
CA SER A 91 4.74 11.55 -3.05
C SER A 91 5.66 10.34 -3.05
N LEU A 92 5.48 9.49 -4.03
CA LEU A 92 6.21 8.25 -4.24
C LEU A 92 7.05 8.35 -5.51
N ARG A 93 8.24 7.75 -5.50
CA ARG A 93 9.09 7.64 -6.69
C ARG A 93 8.83 6.39 -7.51
N ASN A 94 8.19 5.42 -6.89
CA ASN A 94 7.70 4.18 -7.49
C ASN A 94 6.58 3.62 -6.62
N TYR A 95 5.88 2.61 -7.12
CA TYR A 95 4.83 1.96 -6.35
C TYR A 95 4.78 0.45 -6.54
N HIS A 96 4.31 -0.24 -5.50
CA HIS A 96 4.00 -1.66 -5.50
C HIS A 96 2.77 -1.89 -4.61
N PHE A 97 1.73 -2.48 -5.16
CA PHE A 97 0.49 -2.80 -4.44
C PHE A 97 -0.16 -4.05 -5.03
N HIS A 98 -1.12 -4.62 -4.33
CA HIS A 98 -1.96 -5.65 -4.91
C HIS A 98 -3.45 -5.31 -4.79
N VAL A 99 -4.24 -5.95 -5.66
CA VAL A 99 -5.69 -5.90 -5.65
C VAL A 99 -6.26 -7.30 -5.87
N ILE A 100 -7.47 -7.55 -5.35
CA ILE A 100 -8.20 -8.80 -5.60
C ILE A 100 -8.55 -8.88 -7.09
N SER A 101 -8.34 -10.06 -7.71
CA SER A 101 -8.58 -10.31 -9.13
C SER A 101 -9.74 -11.26 -9.43
N ASN A 102 -10.31 -11.93 -8.42
CA ASN A 102 -11.41 -12.85 -8.60
C ASN A 102 -12.52 -12.68 -7.54
N ARG A 103 -13.64 -13.40 -7.71
CA ARG A 103 -14.82 -13.33 -6.84
C ARG A 103 -15.11 -14.65 -6.10
N SER A 104 -14.22 -15.59 -6.15
CA SER A 104 -14.36 -16.91 -5.55
C SER A 104 -13.09 -17.31 -4.82
N PHE A 105 -13.19 -18.25 -3.89
CA PHE A 105 -12.04 -18.84 -3.23
C PHE A 105 -11.42 -19.97 -4.08
N PRO A 106 -10.09 -20.14 -4.03
CA PRO A 106 -9.10 -19.30 -3.33
C PRO A 106 -9.03 -17.89 -3.91
N SER A 107 -8.85 -16.90 -3.05
CA SER A 107 -8.71 -15.52 -3.50
C SER A 107 -7.39 -15.36 -4.27
N LYS A 108 -7.47 -14.64 -5.38
CA LYS A 108 -6.32 -14.31 -6.22
C LYS A 108 -6.03 -12.83 -6.14
N ASN A 109 -4.77 -12.46 -6.18
CA ASN A 109 -4.32 -11.08 -6.18
C ASN A 109 -3.52 -10.79 -7.45
N VAL A 110 -3.70 -9.61 -8.00
CA VAL A 110 -2.78 -9.03 -8.99
C VAL A 110 -1.84 -8.09 -8.26
N LEU A 111 -0.55 -8.40 -8.29
CA LEU A 111 0.52 -7.50 -7.92
C LEU A 111 0.78 -6.53 -9.08
N VAL A 112 0.74 -5.25 -8.77
CA VAL A 112 1.00 -4.15 -9.72
C VAL A 112 2.22 -3.40 -9.25
N ARG A 113 3.25 -3.36 -10.07
CA ARG A 113 4.52 -2.70 -9.75
C ARG A 113 5.00 -1.86 -10.91
N ASP A 114 5.39 -0.62 -10.62
CA ASP A 114 6.18 0.19 -11.54
C ASP A 114 7.37 0.79 -10.77
N PRO A 115 8.60 0.34 -11.06
CA PRO A 115 9.81 0.77 -10.35
C PRO A 115 10.29 2.17 -10.74
N THR A 116 9.69 2.81 -11.73
CA THR A 116 10.16 4.09 -12.28
C THR A 116 9.09 5.18 -12.37
N ALA A 117 7.81 4.82 -12.30
CA ALA A 117 6.74 5.80 -12.38
C ALA A 117 6.48 6.47 -11.04
N PRO A 118 6.56 7.81 -10.95
CA PRO A 118 6.16 8.53 -9.75
C PRO A 118 4.64 8.56 -9.60
N ALA A 119 4.18 8.72 -8.37
CA ALA A 119 2.78 8.93 -8.07
C ALA A 119 2.61 9.81 -6.81
N ASP A 120 1.51 10.53 -6.73
CA ASP A 120 1.09 11.15 -5.48
C ASP A 120 0.31 10.15 -4.63
N LEU A 121 0.65 10.06 -3.36
CA LEU A 121 -0.15 9.40 -2.34
C LEU A 121 -1.22 10.41 -1.88
N VAL A 122 -2.44 10.25 -2.38
CA VAL A 122 -3.57 11.15 -2.08
C VAL A 122 -4.41 10.69 -0.90
N GLY A 123 -4.25 9.43 -0.49
CA GLY A 123 -4.91 8.86 0.68
C GLY A 123 -4.30 7.52 1.09
N MET A 124 -4.22 7.31 2.38
CA MET A 124 -3.90 6.02 2.98
C MET A 124 -4.82 5.78 4.16
N ASN A 125 -5.34 4.57 4.26
CA ASN A 125 -6.14 4.10 5.38
C ASN A 125 -5.79 2.64 5.70
N GLY A 126 -6.32 2.15 6.81
CA GLY A 126 -6.07 0.77 7.24
C GLY A 126 -5.93 0.68 8.75
N TYR A 127 -5.30 -0.40 9.19
CA TYR A 127 -5.21 -0.73 10.60
C TYR A 127 -3.80 -1.23 10.95
N ILE A 128 -3.45 -1.05 12.23
CA ILE A 128 -2.40 -1.80 12.88
C ILE A 128 -3.09 -2.87 13.72
N ILE A 129 -2.85 -4.14 13.42
CA ILE A 129 -3.52 -5.29 14.04
C ILE A 129 -2.45 -6.16 14.69
N GLU A 130 -2.43 -6.20 16.01
CA GLU A 130 -1.41 -6.93 16.79
C GLU A 130 0.03 -6.59 16.32
N GLY A 131 0.29 -5.31 16.07
CA GLY A 131 1.59 -4.82 15.62
C GLY A 131 1.88 -5.02 14.13
N ARG A 132 0.98 -5.62 13.36
CA ARG A 132 1.10 -5.79 11.90
C ARG A 132 0.42 -4.64 11.16
N VAL A 133 1.08 -4.12 10.14
CA VAL A 133 0.51 -3.10 9.26
C VAL A 133 -0.39 -3.76 8.22
N HIS A 134 -1.65 -3.30 8.14
CA HIS A 134 -2.59 -3.63 7.07
C HIS A 134 -3.06 -2.31 6.47
N ALA A 135 -2.41 -1.88 5.41
CA ALA A 135 -2.61 -0.55 4.82
C ALA A 135 -3.01 -0.63 3.36
N HIS A 136 -3.99 0.20 2.99
CA HIS A 136 -4.38 0.46 1.61
C HIS A 136 -4.04 1.89 1.24
N MET A 137 -3.66 2.11 0.00
CA MET A 137 -3.32 3.43 -0.51
C MET A 137 -4.10 3.76 -1.78
N THR A 138 -4.44 5.03 -1.91
CA THR A 138 -4.93 5.63 -3.15
C THR A 138 -3.84 6.51 -3.70
N LEU A 139 -3.48 6.25 -4.93
CA LEU A 139 -2.44 6.95 -5.69
C LEU A 139 -3.07 7.72 -6.82
N SER A 140 -2.42 8.78 -7.27
CA SER A 140 -2.75 9.46 -8.51
C SER A 140 -1.51 9.84 -9.31
N ASN A 141 -1.72 9.95 -10.61
CA ASN A 141 -0.83 10.65 -11.53
C ASN A 141 -1.69 11.63 -12.36
N ALA A 142 -1.12 12.21 -13.41
CA ALA A 142 -1.84 13.17 -14.25
C ALA A 142 -3.07 12.58 -14.97
N ASP A 143 -3.12 11.26 -15.16
CA ASP A 143 -4.10 10.61 -16.01
C ASP A 143 -5.19 9.87 -15.23
N LYS A 144 -4.88 9.33 -14.05
CA LYS A 144 -5.77 8.43 -13.31
C LYS A 144 -5.50 8.38 -11.81
N ALA A 145 -6.51 7.95 -11.06
CA ALA A 145 -6.37 7.47 -9.69
C ALA A 145 -6.38 5.93 -9.68
N PHE A 146 -5.55 5.32 -8.84
CA PHE A 146 -5.38 3.88 -8.72
C PHE A 146 -4.85 3.53 -7.33
N GLY A 147 -4.65 2.26 -7.02
CA GLY A 147 -4.08 1.86 -5.73
C GLY A 147 -4.55 0.48 -5.31
N GLY A 148 -4.31 0.15 -4.05
CA GLY A 148 -4.61 -1.15 -3.46
C GLY A 148 -3.89 -1.35 -2.14
N HIS A 149 -3.68 -2.61 -1.75
CA HIS A 149 -2.93 -2.98 -0.57
C HIS A 149 -1.45 -2.65 -0.74
N LEU A 150 -0.88 -1.91 0.21
CA LEU A 150 0.52 -1.50 0.19
C LEU A 150 1.46 -2.72 0.25
N GLU A 151 2.42 -2.76 -0.66
CA GLU A 151 3.46 -3.78 -0.71
C GLU A 151 4.85 -3.18 -0.51
N ALA A 152 5.78 -4.01 -0.04
CA ALA A 152 7.20 -3.65 0.04
C ALA A 152 7.76 -3.32 -1.36
N GLY A 153 8.65 -2.36 -1.44
CA GLY A 153 9.16 -1.81 -2.70
C GLY A 153 8.44 -0.54 -3.16
N THR A 154 7.52 0.00 -2.33
CA THR A 154 6.94 1.33 -2.53
C THR A 154 7.81 2.37 -1.86
N GLU A 155 8.50 3.21 -2.64
CA GLU A 155 9.49 4.16 -2.12
C GLU A 155 8.99 5.60 -2.13
N VAL A 156 9.29 6.30 -1.04
CA VAL A 156 8.99 7.73 -0.86
C VAL A 156 9.86 8.58 -1.79
N PHE A 157 9.24 9.60 -2.43
CA PHE A 157 9.95 10.61 -3.21
C PHE A 157 10.33 11.82 -2.36
N THR A 158 9.47 12.81 -2.21
CA THR A 158 9.82 13.99 -1.40
C THR A 158 9.68 13.72 0.09
N PHE A 159 8.50 13.36 0.51
CA PHE A 159 8.15 12.85 1.83
C PHE A 159 6.76 12.20 1.80
N VAL A 160 6.49 11.39 2.81
CA VAL A 160 5.16 10.89 3.14
C VAL A 160 4.90 11.18 4.61
N VAL A 161 3.69 11.62 4.93
CA VAL A 161 3.22 11.78 6.30
C VAL A 161 2.02 10.86 6.52
N VAL A 162 2.07 10.07 7.58
CA VAL A 162 0.99 9.15 7.99
C VAL A 162 0.57 9.47 9.41
N THR A 163 -0.73 9.60 9.62
CA THR A 163 -1.31 9.84 10.95
C THR A 163 -1.99 8.56 11.43
N ILE A 164 -1.63 8.11 12.63
CA ILE A 164 -2.16 6.90 13.27
C ILE A 164 -2.83 7.27 14.58
N GLY A 165 -4.10 6.90 14.74
CA GLY A 165 -4.79 6.85 16.03
C GLY A 165 -4.45 5.53 16.72
N VAL A 166 -3.75 5.60 17.84
CA VAL A 166 -3.39 4.42 18.64
C VAL A 166 -4.56 4.06 19.54
N LEU A 167 -5.09 2.85 19.37
CA LEU A 167 -6.22 2.35 20.16
C LEU A 167 -5.75 1.89 21.54
N ASN A 168 -6.62 2.05 22.52
CA ASN A 168 -6.40 1.54 23.86
C ASN A 168 -6.47 -0.01 23.91
N ASP A 169 -6.00 -0.60 24.99
CA ASP A 169 -5.92 -2.06 25.14
C ASP A 169 -7.30 -2.78 25.19
N LYS A 170 -8.41 -2.02 25.28
CA LYS A 170 -9.77 -2.59 25.24
C LYS A 170 -10.21 -2.95 23.82
N ALA A 171 -9.60 -2.35 22.81
CA ALA A 171 -9.91 -2.62 21.40
C ALA A 171 -9.16 -3.89 20.95
N ASP A 172 -9.88 -5.01 20.88
CA ASP A 172 -9.33 -6.27 20.37
C ASP A 172 -9.57 -6.37 18.86
N LEU A 173 -8.51 -6.15 18.07
CA LEU A 173 -8.55 -6.27 16.61
C LEU A 173 -8.07 -7.64 16.11
N SER A 174 -7.80 -8.61 16.98
CA SER A 174 -7.20 -9.91 16.58
C SER A 174 -8.04 -10.68 15.56
N LYS A 175 -9.37 -10.47 15.55
CA LYS A 175 -10.30 -11.15 14.65
C LYS A 175 -10.60 -10.38 13.36
N VAL A 176 -10.17 -9.12 13.22
CA VAL A 176 -10.51 -8.27 12.07
C VAL A 176 -9.96 -8.83 10.77
N ASP A 177 -8.77 -9.42 10.82
CA ASP A 177 -8.08 -10.00 9.65
C ASP A 177 -7.99 -11.55 9.78
N ASP A 178 -8.93 -12.15 10.47
CA ASP A 178 -8.99 -13.59 10.67
C ASP A 178 -9.76 -14.27 9.54
N LYS A 179 -9.05 -15.05 8.73
CA LYS A 179 -9.58 -15.76 7.56
C LYS A 179 -10.48 -16.95 7.92
N THR A 180 -10.48 -17.37 9.16
CA THR A 180 -11.35 -18.47 9.61
C THR A 180 -12.77 -17.99 9.86
N TYR A 181 -12.98 -16.66 9.90
CA TYR A 181 -14.27 -16.02 10.08
C TYR A 181 -14.90 -15.68 8.73
N ARG A 182 -15.58 -16.64 8.14
CA ARG A 182 -16.44 -16.51 6.96
C ARG A 182 -17.77 -17.20 7.19
#